data_d7e376e6223e101bc8b489e2f80a8476
#
_entry.id   d7e376e6223e101bc8b489e2f80a8476
#
_cell.length_a   1.000
_cell.length_b   1.000
_cell.length_c   1.000
_cell.angle_alpha   90.00
_cell.angle_beta   90.00
_cell.angle_gamma   90.00
#
_symmetry.space_group_name_H-M   'P 1'
#
loop_
_entity.id
_entity.type
_entity.pdbx_description
1 polymer ?
#
loop_
_entity_poly.entity_id
_entity_poly.type
_entity_poly.pdbx_seq_one_letter_code
_entity_poly.pdbx_strand_id
1 'polypeptide(L)'
;MKKQIFSTLVLSMCLLLPFSLYSQEQRKKVGVVLSGGGAKGMAHIKALKVIEEAGIPIDYIAGTSMGAIVGGLYAIGYTPEQLDSMVRKQNWTFLLSDRIKRSAMSLTDRERSEKFIVSIPFTKSPKDAASSGGIIKGQNLANLFSDLTMGYHDSINFDKLPIPCLLYTSDAADEAR
;
A
#
# COMPACT_ATOMS: atom_id res chain seq x y z
N MET A 1 16.91 -56.85 -33.58
CA MET A 1 17.88 -55.95 -32.95
C MET A 1 17.38 -54.47 -32.84
N LYS A 2 16.99 -53.80 -33.92
CA LYS A 2 16.57 -52.35 -33.85
C LYS A 2 15.40 -52.09 -32.95
N LYS A 3 14.37 -52.95 -32.88
CA LYS A 3 13.20 -52.78 -31.99
C LYS A 3 13.56 -52.93 -30.50
N GLN A 4 14.49 -53.82 -30.17
CA GLN A 4 14.93 -54.00 -28.77
C GLN A 4 15.77 -52.82 -28.29
N ILE A 5 16.65 -52.27 -29.14
CA ILE A 5 17.45 -51.09 -28.82
C ILE A 5 16.55 -49.87 -28.59
N PHE A 6 15.52 -49.68 -29.42
CA PHE A 6 14.55 -48.61 -29.28
C PHE A 6 13.74 -48.74 -27.98
N SER A 7 13.30 -49.96 -27.64
CA SER A 7 12.55 -50.21 -26.40
C SER A 7 13.39 -49.94 -25.13
N THR A 8 14.66 -50.34 -25.13
CA THR A 8 15.58 -50.08 -24.00
C THR A 8 15.91 -48.61 -23.85
N LEU A 9 16.00 -47.86 -24.97
CA LEU A 9 16.26 -46.42 -24.96
C LEU A 9 15.06 -45.63 -24.43
N VAL A 10 13.84 -46.01 -24.81
CA VAL A 10 12.60 -45.41 -24.30
C VAL A 10 12.43 -45.75 -22.81
N LEU A 11 12.71 -46.94 -22.36
CA LEU A 11 12.63 -47.34 -20.96
C LEU A 11 13.65 -46.61 -20.12
N SER A 12 14.89 -46.43 -20.61
CA SER A 12 15.93 -45.62 -19.95
C SER A 12 15.54 -44.13 -19.81
N MET A 13 14.91 -43.55 -20.86
CA MET A 13 14.45 -42.19 -20.86
C MET A 13 13.29 -41.95 -19.88
N CYS A 14 12.37 -42.92 -19.75
CA CYS A 14 11.28 -42.86 -18.76
C CYS A 14 11.79 -42.97 -17.30
N LEU A 15 12.90 -43.69 -17.06
CA LEU A 15 13.50 -43.81 -15.73
C LEU A 15 14.26 -42.56 -15.28
N LEU A 16 14.69 -41.70 -16.20
CA LEU A 16 15.40 -40.45 -15.90
C LEU A 16 14.46 -39.26 -15.64
N LEU A 17 13.19 -39.34 -16.05
CA LEU A 17 12.21 -38.26 -15.87
C LEU A 17 11.74 -37.99 -14.43
N PRO A 18 11.62 -38.97 -13.52
CA PRO A 18 11.13 -38.68 -12.16
C PRO A 18 12.14 -37.98 -11.24
N PHE A 19 13.44 -38.01 -11.59
CA PHE A 19 14.46 -37.38 -10.73
C PHE A 19 14.45 -35.84 -10.73
N SER A 20 13.91 -35.24 -11.79
CA SER A 20 13.85 -33.77 -11.89
C SER A 20 12.65 -33.13 -11.18
N LEU A 21 11.68 -33.91 -10.70
CA LEU A 21 10.43 -33.40 -10.11
C LEU A 21 10.47 -33.31 -8.57
N TYR A 22 11.52 -33.78 -7.90
CA TYR A 22 11.56 -33.92 -6.45
C TYR A 22 12.32 -32.82 -5.71
N SER A 23 12.79 -31.76 -6.38
CA SER A 23 13.57 -30.69 -5.73
C SER A 23 12.90 -29.32 -5.78
N GLN A 24 11.61 -29.24 -5.50
CA GLN A 24 11.03 -28.00 -5.04
C GLN A 24 10.93 -28.05 -3.51
N GLU A 25 12.07 -27.87 -2.86
CA GLU A 25 12.09 -27.47 -1.45
C GLU A 25 11.32 -26.14 -1.36
N GLN A 26 10.09 -26.21 -0.84
CA GLN A 26 9.26 -25.01 -0.67
C GLN A 26 10.00 -24.08 0.29
N ARG A 27 10.61 -23.01 -0.25
CA ARG A 27 11.22 -21.99 0.57
C ARG A 27 10.20 -21.47 1.60
N LYS A 28 10.67 -21.13 2.77
CA LYS A 28 9.83 -20.48 3.79
C LYS A 28 9.30 -19.16 3.23
N LYS A 29 8.01 -18.91 3.45
CA LYS A 29 7.38 -17.65 3.08
C LYS A 29 7.81 -16.54 4.03
N VAL A 30 8.04 -15.35 3.48
CA VAL A 30 8.48 -14.17 4.22
C VAL A 30 7.33 -13.16 4.28
N GLY A 31 6.91 -12.80 5.48
CA GLY A 31 5.97 -11.72 5.73
C GLY A 31 6.68 -10.51 6.30
N VAL A 32 6.32 -9.32 5.82
CA VAL A 32 6.83 -8.05 6.33
C VAL A 32 5.71 -7.31 7.03
N VAL A 33 5.96 -6.83 8.25
CA VAL A 33 5.00 -6.05 9.03
C VAL A 33 5.55 -4.63 9.20
N LEU A 34 4.78 -3.65 8.74
CA LEU A 34 5.13 -2.23 8.73
C LEU A 34 4.26 -1.48 9.75
N SER A 35 4.88 -0.93 10.77
CA SER A 35 4.18 -0.19 11.82
C SER A 35 3.72 1.20 11.37
N GLY A 36 2.83 1.79 12.14
CA GLY A 36 2.48 3.21 12.02
C GLY A 36 3.64 4.12 12.48
N GLY A 37 3.37 5.41 12.51
CA GLY A 37 4.32 6.40 13.04
C GLY A 37 4.37 7.71 12.26
N GLY A 38 3.37 8.01 11.48
CA GLY A 38 3.30 9.24 10.67
C GLY A 38 4.53 9.38 9.77
N ALA A 39 5.17 10.55 9.78
CA ALA A 39 6.35 10.82 8.95
C ALA A 39 7.51 9.84 9.19
N LYS A 40 7.64 9.29 10.40
CA LYS A 40 8.70 8.30 10.71
C LYS A 40 8.50 6.99 9.94
N GLY A 41 7.26 6.63 9.61
CA GLY A 41 6.94 5.43 8.82
C GLY A 41 7.48 5.47 7.39
N MET A 42 7.89 6.63 6.88
CA MET A 42 8.59 6.72 5.58
C MET A 42 9.93 5.96 5.59
N ALA A 43 10.51 5.68 6.78
CA ALA A 43 11.71 4.85 6.90
C ALA A 43 11.49 3.41 6.38
N HIS A 44 10.24 2.93 6.36
CA HIS A 44 9.90 1.61 5.82
C HIS A 44 10.28 1.47 4.34
N ILE A 45 10.26 2.56 3.57
CA ILE A 45 10.69 2.56 2.16
C ILE A 45 12.14 2.09 2.04
N LYS A 46 13.02 2.59 2.91
CA LYS A 46 14.42 2.18 2.91
C LYS A 46 14.62 0.76 3.44
N ALA A 47 13.80 0.34 4.40
CA ALA A 47 13.81 -1.04 4.88
C ALA A 47 13.42 -2.02 3.77
N LEU A 48 12.35 -1.74 3.03
CA LEU A 48 11.93 -2.54 1.87
C LEU A 48 13.04 -2.62 0.82
N LYS A 49 13.71 -1.50 0.53
CA LYS A 49 14.84 -1.46 -0.40
C LYS A 49 15.96 -2.41 0.04
N VAL A 50 16.36 -2.39 1.31
CA VAL A 50 17.41 -3.26 1.84
C VAL A 50 16.99 -4.73 1.76
N ILE A 51 15.72 -5.06 1.99
CA ILE A 51 15.20 -6.42 1.86
C ILE A 51 15.30 -6.91 0.42
N GLU A 52 14.92 -6.05 -0.56
CA GLU A 52 15.06 -6.37 -1.99
C GLU A 52 16.53 -6.54 -2.40
N GLU A 53 17.41 -5.61 -2.00
CA GLU A 53 18.86 -5.69 -2.28
C GLU A 53 19.51 -6.95 -1.68
N ALA A 54 18.99 -7.43 -0.55
CA ALA A 54 19.40 -8.69 0.05
C ALA A 54 18.86 -9.93 -0.69
N GLY A 55 18.04 -9.75 -1.73
CA GLY A 55 17.43 -10.85 -2.49
C GLY A 55 16.37 -11.64 -1.71
N ILE A 56 15.80 -11.05 -0.65
CA ILE A 56 14.77 -11.69 0.17
C ILE A 56 13.41 -11.43 -0.48
N PRO A 57 12.74 -12.45 -1.02
CA PRO A 57 11.42 -12.28 -1.61
C PRO A 57 10.35 -12.07 -0.53
N ILE A 58 9.51 -11.06 -0.70
CA ILE A 58 8.40 -10.76 0.20
C ILE A 58 7.14 -11.43 -0.34
N ASP A 59 6.53 -12.32 0.46
CA ASP A 59 5.32 -13.05 0.08
C ASP A 59 4.05 -12.41 0.62
N TYR A 60 4.13 -11.68 1.74
CA TYR A 60 3.00 -11.02 2.40
C TYR A 60 3.44 -9.70 3.02
N ILE A 61 2.54 -8.73 3.01
CA ILE A 61 2.73 -7.46 3.70
C ILE A 61 1.57 -7.20 4.65
N ALA A 62 1.89 -6.81 5.88
CA ALA A 62 0.91 -6.21 6.78
C ALA A 62 1.38 -4.80 7.13
N GLY A 63 0.43 -3.85 7.22
CA GLY A 63 0.77 -2.48 7.52
C GLY A 63 -0.31 -1.73 8.28
N THR A 64 0.12 -0.82 9.16
CA THR A 64 -0.76 0.07 9.92
C THR A 64 -0.40 1.52 9.66
N SER A 65 -1.41 2.42 9.46
CA SER A 65 -1.20 3.86 9.25
C SER A 65 -0.21 4.13 8.10
N MET A 66 0.91 4.81 8.34
CA MET A 66 1.94 5.04 7.32
C MET A 66 2.53 3.73 6.76
N GLY A 67 2.63 2.69 7.59
CA GLY A 67 3.04 1.35 7.12
C GLY A 67 2.01 0.72 6.18
N ALA A 68 0.72 1.01 6.35
CA ALA A 68 -0.31 0.58 5.41
C ALA A 68 -0.19 1.31 4.06
N ILE A 69 0.15 2.60 4.08
CA ILE A 69 0.37 3.39 2.86
C ILE A 69 1.57 2.86 2.08
N VAL A 70 2.72 2.74 2.74
CA VAL A 70 3.95 2.25 2.11
C VAL A 70 3.79 0.80 1.65
N GLY A 71 3.25 -0.06 2.54
CA GLY A 71 3.05 -1.47 2.24
C GLY A 71 2.03 -1.71 1.14
N GLY A 72 0.92 -0.96 1.14
CA GLY A 72 -0.11 -1.06 0.11
C GLY A 72 0.38 -0.65 -1.28
N LEU A 73 1.09 0.47 -1.38
CA LEU A 73 1.68 0.91 -2.65
C LEU A 73 2.74 -0.09 -3.14
N TYR A 74 3.57 -0.61 -2.25
CA TYR A 74 4.53 -1.65 -2.58
C TYR A 74 3.83 -2.95 -3.03
N ALA A 75 2.76 -3.35 -2.37
CA ALA A 75 2.00 -4.56 -2.69
C ALA A 75 1.35 -4.53 -4.08
N ILE A 76 1.00 -3.36 -4.59
CA ILE A 76 0.47 -3.17 -5.94
C ILE A 76 1.55 -2.96 -7.00
N GLY A 77 2.85 -2.99 -6.62
CA GLY A 77 3.97 -3.03 -7.54
C GLY A 77 4.85 -1.78 -7.63
N TYR A 78 4.67 -0.79 -6.74
CA TYR A 78 5.64 0.32 -6.67
C TYR A 78 6.96 -0.15 -6.09
N THR A 79 8.07 0.22 -6.73
CA THR A 79 9.40 -0.06 -6.20
C THR A 79 9.78 0.92 -5.07
N PRO A 80 10.70 0.55 -4.18
CA PRO A 80 11.20 1.44 -3.13
C PRO A 80 11.77 2.76 -3.67
N GLU A 81 12.40 2.75 -4.86
CA GLU A 81 12.91 3.96 -5.53
C GLU A 81 11.78 4.88 -5.97
N GLN A 82 10.72 4.31 -6.53
CA GLN A 82 9.54 5.07 -6.94
C GLN A 82 8.87 5.70 -5.73
N LEU A 83 8.71 4.95 -4.64
CA LEU A 83 8.16 5.43 -3.37
C LEU A 83 9.02 6.55 -2.76
N ASP A 84 10.35 6.40 -2.71
CA ASP A 84 11.27 7.43 -2.20
C ASP A 84 11.18 8.72 -3.04
N SER A 85 11.19 8.59 -4.37
CA SER A 85 11.05 9.73 -5.28
C SER A 85 9.70 10.44 -5.10
N MET A 86 8.62 9.68 -4.96
CA MET A 86 7.28 10.19 -4.75
C MET A 86 7.19 10.99 -3.46
N VAL A 87 7.63 10.41 -2.34
CA VAL A 87 7.62 11.03 -1.02
C VAL A 87 8.39 12.36 -1.01
N ARG A 88 9.54 12.42 -1.67
CA ARG A 88 10.36 13.64 -1.74
C ARG A 88 9.74 14.76 -2.58
N LYS A 89 8.95 14.41 -3.59
CA LYS A 89 8.31 15.39 -4.48
C LYS A 89 7.04 16.01 -3.89
N GLN A 90 6.48 15.42 -2.82
CA GLN A 90 5.21 15.88 -2.25
C GLN A 90 5.38 17.11 -1.35
N ASN A 91 4.42 18.02 -1.46
CA ASN A 91 4.26 19.08 -0.48
C ASN A 91 3.38 18.57 0.69
N TRP A 92 4.02 17.99 1.68
CA TRP A 92 3.36 17.39 2.83
C TRP A 92 2.50 18.38 3.62
N THR A 93 2.94 19.64 3.73
CA THR A 93 2.15 20.70 4.39
C THR A 93 0.82 20.91 3.69
N PHE A 94 0.79 20.86 2.37
CA PHE A 94 -0.45 20.97 1.59
C PHE A 94 -1.29 19.69 1.70
N LEU A 95 -0.68 18.52 1.56
CA LEU A 95 -1.38 17.22 1.60
C LEU A 95 -2.03 16.94 2.96
N LEU A 96 -1.36 17.32 4.03
CA LEU A 96 -1.86 17.16 5.41
C LEU A 96 -2.73 18.34 5.86
N SER A 97 -3.10 19.24 4.95
CA SER A 97 -4.03 20.33 5.22
C SER A 97 -5.26 20.19 4.33
N ASP A 98 -6.40 20.70 4.77
CA ASP A 98 -7.62 20.79 3.95
C ASP A 98 -7.62 22.04 3.06
N ARG A 99 -6.46 22.61 2.79
CA ARG A 99 -6.36 23.79 1.93
C ARG A 99 -6.73 23.46 0.51
N ILE A 100 -7.71 24.17 -0.02
CA ILE A 100 -8.07 24.15 -1.44
C ILE A 100 -7.19 25.17 -2.16
N LYS A 101 -6.65 24.80 -3.34
CA LYS A 101 -5.94 25.78 -4.18
C LYS A 101 -6.87 26.93 -4.49
N ARG A 102 -6.40 28.16 -4.30
CA ARG A 102 -7.22 29.38 -4.55
C ARG A 102 -7.83 29.41 -5.95
N SER A 103 -7.14 28.83 -6.95
CA SER A 103 -7.65 28.69 -8.30
C SER A 103 -8.85 27.76 -8.44
N ALA A 104 -9.03 26.82 -7.52
CA ALA A 104 -10.13 25.85 -7.49
C ALA A 104 -11.30 26.28 -6.59
N MET A 105 -11.18 27.41 -5.87
CA MET A 105 -12.24 27.96 -5.04
C MET A 105 -13.25 28.74 -5.86
N SER A 106 -14.54 28.60 -5.53
CA SER A 106 -15.58 29.48 -6.08
C SER A 106 -15.36 30.93 -5.61
N LEU A 107 -15.90 31.91 -6.36
CA LEU A 107 -15.78 33.32 -5.95
C LEU A 107 -16.37 33.56 -4.54
N THR A 108 -17.50 32.95 -4.25
CA THR A 108 -18.18 33.05 -2.94
C THR A 108 -17.35 32.48 -1.79
N ASP A 109 -16.65 31.35 -2.04
CA ASP A 109 -15.79 30.74 -1.03
C ASP A 109 -14.51 31.54 -0.81
N ARG A 110 -13.98 32.19 -1.86
CA ARG A 110 -12.85 33.11 -1.74
C ARG A 110 -13.20 34.31 -0.87
N GLU A 111 -14.33 34.98 -1.14
CA GLU A 111 -14.81 36.11 -0.36
C GLU A 111 -15.06 35.73 1.10
N ARG A 112 -15.63 34.55 1.33
CA ARG A 112 -15.86 34.05 2.69
C ARG A 112 -14.55 33.74 3.43
N SER A 113 -13.57 33.17 2.76
CA SER A 113 -12.25 32.86 3.35
C SER A 113 -11.43 34.12 3.65
N GLU A 114 -11.70 35.24 2.97
CA GLU A 114 -11.07 36.54 3.24
C GLU A 114 -11.73 37.30 4.40
N LYS A 115 -13.02 37.05 4.65
CA LYS A 115 -13.76 37.71 5.76
C LYS A 115 -13.52 37.07 7.12
N PHE A 116 -13.19 35.77 7.18
CA PHE A 116 -13.09 35.02 8.43
C PHE A 116 -11.73 34.32 8.54
N ILE A 117 -10.98 34.64 9.58
CA ILE A 117 -9.70 33.99 9.92
C ILE A 117 -9.94 32.56 10.41
N VAL A 118 -11.05 32.33 11.12
CA VAL A 118 -11.47 31.03 11.62
C VAL A 118 -12.97 30.87 11.42
N SER A 119 -13.40 29.81 10.76
CA SER A 119 -14.81 29.43 10.69
C SER A 119 -15.00 28.08 11.40
N ILE A 120 -15.75 28.10 12.49
CA ILE A 120 -16.12 26.91 13.25
C ILE A 120 -17.52 26.51 12.77
N PRO A 121 -17.70 25.31 12.19
CA PRO A 121 -19.03 24.84 11.81
C PRO A 121 -19.83 24.53 13.08
N PHE A 122 -20.90 25.29 13.33
CA PHE A 122 -21.86 24.99 14.38
C PHE A 122 -22.89 23.99 13.84
N THR A 123 -22.89 22.78 14.34
CA THR A 123 -23.94 21.80 14.09
C THR A 123 -25.05 21.94 15.12
N LYS A 124 -26.31 22.02 14.65
CA LYS A 124 -27.49 22.18 15.51
C LYS A 124 -27.85 20.94 16.35
N SER A 125 -27.23 19.80 16.08
CA SER A 125 -27.56 18.54 16.74
C SER A 125 -26.31 17.86 17.31
N PRO A 126 -26.35 17.36 18.56
CA PRO A 126 -25.24 16.57 19.12
C PRO A 126 -24.93 15.29 18.33
N LYS A 127 -25.91 14.73 17.60
CA LYS A 127 -25.73 13.56 16.73
C LYS A 127 -24.91 13.90 15.48
N ASP A 128 -25.05 15.10 14.95
CA ASP A 128 -24.29 15.55 13.77
C ASP A 128 -22.86 15.94 14.15
N ALA A 129 -22.64 16.37 15.41
CA ALA A 129 -21.31 16.67 15.94
C ALA A 129 -20.43 15.41 16.04
N ALA A 130 -21.01 14.26 16.34
CA ALA A 130 -20.30 12.97 16.40
C ALA A 130 -19.86 12.45 15.01
N SER A 131 -20.50 12.92 13.93
CA SER A 131 -20.16 12.59 12.55
C SER A 131 -19.22 13.63 11.89
N SER A 132 -18.99 14.77 12.53
CA SER A 132 -17.96 15.71 12.07
C SER A 132 -16.60 15.14 12.41
N GLY A 133 -16.03 14.34 11.49
CA GLY A 133 -14.66 13.85 11.58
C GLY A 133 -13.69 14.97 11.92
N GLY A 134 -12.47 14.63 12.30
CA GLY A 134 -11.47 15.54 12.83
C GLY A 134 -11.33 16.87 12.09
N ILE A 135 -10.66 17.81 12.69
CA ILE A 135 -10.44 19.18 12.16
C ILE A 135 -9.85 19.16 10.73
N ILE A 136 -9.16 18.09 10.38
CA ILE A 136 -8.59 17.85 9.04
C ILE A 136 -9.30 16.64 8.42
N LYS A 137 -9.95 16.85 7.26
CA LYS A 137 -10.68 15.80 6.51
C LYS A 137 -9.76 14.91 5.67
N GLY A 138 -8.53 15.36 5.37
CA GLY A 138 -7.55 14.61 4.61
C GLY A 138 -7.86 14.44 3.12
N GLN A 139 -8.73 15.28 2.54
CA GLN A 139 -9.17 15.14 1.16
C GLN A 139 -8.02 15.20 0.14
N ASN A 140 -7.02 16.07 0.39
CA ASN A 140 -5.87 16.18 -0.51
C ASN A 140 -5.03 14.89 -0.52
N LEU A 141 -4.91 14.23 0.62
CA LEU A 141 -4.23 12.96 0.76
C LEU A 141 -5.03 11.83 0.10
N ALA A 142 -6.35 11.82 0.30
CA ALA A 142 -7.23 10.85 -0.33
C ALA A 142 -7.18 10.94 -1.86
N ASN A 143 -7.18 12.15 -2.42
CA ASN A 143 -7.06 12.38 -3.86
C ASN A 143 -5.72 11.83 -4.39
N LEU A 144 -4.60 12.12 -3.69
CA LEU A 144 -3.29 11.58 -4.06
C LEU A 144 -3.31 10.06 -4.11
N PHE A 145 -3.89 9.39 -3.09
CA PHE A 145 -3.95 7.92 -3.09
C PHE A 145 -4.87 7.38 -4.17
N SER A 146 -5.99 8.03 -4.45
CA SER A 146 -6.85 7.66 -5.57
C SER A 146 -6.11 7.69 -6.90
N ASP A 147 -5.30 8.72 -7.13
CA ASP A 147 -4.47 8.83 -8.34
C ASP A 147 -3.42 7.71 -8.40
N LEU A 148 -2.75 7.42 -7.28
CA LEU A 148 -1.72 6.39 -7.20
C LEU A 148 -2.26 4.96 -7.32
N THR A 149 -3.53 4.74 -6.99
CA THR A 149 -4.20 3.45 -7.04
C THR A 149 -5.22 3.35 -8.17
N MET A 150 -5.12 4.20 -9.19
CA MET A 150 -6.12 4.32 -10.27
C MET A 150 -6.43 2.99 -10.97
N GLY A 151 -5.45 2.09 -11.10
CA GLY A 151 -5.64 0.76 -11.67
C GLY A 151 -6.37 -0.24 -10.75
N TYR A 152 -6.70 0.14 -9.53
CA TYR A 152 -7.26 -0.71 -8.48
C TYR A 152 -8.54 -0.11 -7.86
N HIS A 153 -9.39 0.51 -8.68
CA HIS A 153 -10.60 1.19 -8.20
C HIS A 153 -11.76 0.26 -7.84
N ASP A 154 -11.81 -0.91 -8.45
CA ASP A 154 -12.86 -1.87 -8.18
C ASP A 154 -12.63 -2.60 -6.84
N SER A 155 -13.70 -3.23 -6.33
CA SER A 155 -13.60 -4.06 -5.13
C SER A 155 -12.62 -5.20 -5.36
N ILE A 156 -11.38 -4.99 -4.95
CA ILE A 156 -10.27 -5.94 -5.13
C ILE A 156 -10.08 -6.73 -3.84
N ASN A 157 -9.95 -8.05 -3.99
CA ASN A 157 -9.49 -8.89 -2.91
C ASN A 157 -7.98 -8.67 -2.71
N PHE A 158 -7.58 -8.15 -1.54
CA PHE A 158 -6.18 -7.89 -1.19
C PHE A 158 -5.29 -9.15 -1.21
N ASP A 159 -5.88 -10.34 -1.08
CA ASP A 159 -5.16 -11.61 -1.22
C ASP A 159 -4.75 -11.92 -2.68
N LYS A 160 -5.35 -11.22 -3.65
CA LYS A 160 -5.09 -11.38 -5.09
C LYS A 160 -4.16 -10.31 -5.68
N LEU A 161 -3.65 -9.42 -4.85
CA LEU A 161 -2.65 -8.44 -5.26
C LEU A 161 -1.33 -9.12 -5.63
N PRO A 162 -0.45 -8.46 -6.40
CA PRO A 162 0.88 -8.98 -6.70
C PRO A 162 1.62 -9.47 -5.45
N ILE A 163 1.49 -8.74 -4.33
CA ILE A 163 1.87 -9.22 -3.00
C ILE A 163 0.61 -9.14 -2.13
N PRO A 164 0.08 -10.26 -1.63
CA PRO A 164 -1.05 -10.25 -0.70
C PRO A 164 -0.78 -9.36 0.51
N CYS A 165 -1.75 -8.52 0.89
CA CYS A 165 -1.54 -7.58 1.98
C CYS A 165 -2.73 -7.45 2.92
N LEU A 166 -2.44 -7.06 4.17
CA LEU A 166 -3.39 -6.75 5.22
C LEU A 166 -3.12 -5.34 5.74
N LEU A 167 -4.07 -4.42 5.55
CA LEU A 167 -3.87 -3.00 5.82
C LEU A 167 -4.87 -2.50 6.86
N TYR A 168 -4.36 -1.74 7.85
CA TYR A 168 -5.15 -1.10 8.88
C TYR A 168 -4.95 0.42 8.87
N THR A 169 -6.00 1.17 9.15
CA THR A 169 -5.94 2.64 9.26
C THR A 169 -5.33 3.10 10.59
N SER A 170 -5.62 2.37 11.67
CA SER A 170 -5.09 2.59 13.02
C SER A 170 -4.53 1.29 13.60
N ASP A 171 -3.85 1.37 14.73
CA ASP A 171 -3.43 0.19 15.47
C ASP A 171 -4.66 -0.49 16.07
N ALA A 172 -4.95 -1.72 15.67
CA ALA A 172 -6.08 -2.49 16.18
C ALA A 172 -6.05 -2.69 17.71
N ALA A 173 -4.88 -2.58 18.34
CA ALA A 173 -4.73 -2.63 19.79
C ALA A 173 -5.30 -1.37 20.49
N ASP A 174 -5.35 -0.23 19.83
CA ASP A 174 -5.90 1.01 20.37
C ASP A 174 -7.43 1.06 20.26
N GLU A 175 -8.03 0.33 19.33
CA GLU A 175 -9.49 0.22 19.18
C GLU A 175 -10.12 -0.75 20.22
N ALA A 176 -9.32 -1.60 20.84
CA ALA A 176 -9.76 -2.57 21.85
C ALA A 176 -9.72 -2.02 23.29
N ARG A 177 -9.37 -0.75 23.48
CA ARG A 177 -9.34 -0.04 24.77
C ARG A 177 -10.46 0.98 24.84
#